data_8fc1cb96fc3ab425329d4ea879ffb21b
#
_entry.id   8fc1cb96fc3ab425329d4ea879ffb21b
#
_cell.length_a   1.000
_cell.length_b   1.000
_cell.length_c   1.000
_cell.angle_alpha   90.00
_cell.angle_beta   90.00
_cell.angle_gamma   90.00
#
_symmetry.space_group_name_H-M   'P 1'
#
loop_
_entity.id
_entity.type
_entity.pdbx_description
1 polymer ?
#
loop_
_entity_poly.entity_id
_entity_poly.type
_entity_poly.pdbx_seq_one_letter_code
_entity_poly.pdbx_strand_id
1 'polypeptide(L)'
;MKLINGKILIYTGIAHFLLGVSPFAFGKQFLAFSKTYFFKISEGLFEFPLLNGVMNYENFASFWFVYFGILIIPIGILVDYIEKTNKTVPKKFIITYLAVVLIGVYMIPFSGMTFLMLPHAIYMFIQRNNH
;
A
#
# COMPACT_ATOMS: atom_id res chain seq x y z
N MET A 1 -25.94 5.83 -7.19
CA MET A 1 -25.16 4.62 -6.81
C MET A 1 -24.22 5.00 -5.69
N LYS A 2 -24.15 4.22 -4.59
CA LYS A 2 -23.29 4.56 -3.45
C LYS A 2 -21.83 4.31 -3.85
N LEU A 3 -21.00 5.34 -3.78
CA LEU A 3 -19.57 5.22 -4.05
C LEU A 3 -18.90 4.43 -2.92
N ILE A 4 -18.00 3.53 -3.25
CA ILE A 4 -17.35 2.60 -2.30
C ILE A 4 -15.83 2.53 -2.47
N ASN A 5 -15.25 3.40 -3.32
CA ASN A 5 -13.83 3.34 -3.65
C ASN A 5 -12.93 3.54 -2.42
N GLY A 6 -13.30 4.50 -1.55
CA GLY A 6 -12.56 4.72 -0.32
C GLY A 6 -12.56 3.49 0.59
N LYS A 7 -13.69 2.79 0.72
CA LYS A 7 -13.77 1.55 1.51
C LYS A 7 -12.93 0.43 0.92
N ILE A 8 -12.93 0.29 -0.41
CA ILE A 8 -12.08 -0.71 -1.09
C ILE A 8 -10.62 -0.46 -0.78
N LEU A 9 -10.15 0.80 -0.86
CA LEU A 9 -8.77 1.15 -0.51
C LEU A 9 -8.45 0.84 0.97
N ILE A 10 -9.35 1.17 1.91
CA ILE A 10 -9.15 0.86 3.33
C ILE A 10 -8.99 -0.65 3.54
N TYR A 11 -9.92 -1.45 3.01
CA TYR A 11 -9.85 -2.90 3.15
C TYR A 11 -8.64 -3.50 2.45
N THR A 12 -8.24 -2.96 1.29
CA THR A 12 -7.01 -3.37 0.61
C THR A 12 -5.79 -3.08 1.48
N GLY A 13 -5.71 -1.91 2.11
CA GLY A 13 -4.62 -1.55 3.02
C GLY A 13 -4.56 -2.47 4.24
N ILE A 14 -5.70 -2.76 4.87
CA ILE A 14 -5.79 -3.68 6.01
C ILE A 14 -5.37 -5.09 5.59
N ALA A 15 -5.89 -5.60 4.49
CA ALA A 15 -5.54 -6.93 3.98
C ALA A 15 -4.04 -7.04 3.64
N HIS A 16 -3.48 -5.99 3.02
CA HIS A 16 -2.06 -5.92 2.70
C HIS A 16 -1.18 -5.91 3.96
N PHE A 17 -1.55 -5.12 4.96
CA PHE A 17 -0.88 -5.11 6.27
C PHE A 17 -0.93 -6.49 6.93
N LEU A 18 -2.12 -7.09 7.04
CA LEU A 18 -2.28 -8.40 7.66
C LEU A 18 -1.51 -9.50 6.92
N LEU A 19 -1.49 -9.45 5.58
CA LEU A 19 -0.68 -10.36 4.79
C LEU A 19 0.82 -10.16 5.08
N GLY A 20 1.28 -8.91 5.16
CA GLY A 20 2.67 -8.57 5.42
C GLY A 20 3.21 -9.07 6.76
N VAL A 21 2.39 -9.04 7.81
CA VAL A 21 2.77 -9.56 9.14
C VAL A 21 2.47 -11.05 9.31
N SER A 22 1.80 -11.67 8.35
CA SER A 22 1.46 -13.08 8.40
C SER A 22 2.64 -14.00 8.10
N PRO A 23 2.64 -15.25 8.60
CA PRO A 23 3.65 -16.25 8.26
C PRO A 23 3.70 -16.61 6.76
N PHE A 24 2.63 -16.33 6.03
CA PHE A 24 2.50 -16.66 4.59
C PHE A 24 3.28 -15.72 3.68
N ALA A 25 3.65 -14.52 4.16
CA ALA A 25 4.42 -13.56 3.38
C ALA A 25 5.71 -13.17 4.14
N PHE A 26 5.73 -12.02 4.80
CA PHE A 26 6.94 -11.46 5.41
C PHE A 26 6.97 -11.52 6.94
N GLY A 27 6.07 -12.26 7.59
CA GLY A 27 5.92 -12.23 9.05
C GLY A 27 7.20 -12.56 9.83
N LYS A 28 8.01 -13.52 9.36
CA LYS A 28 9.30 -13.85 10.00
C LYS A 28 10.31 -12.72 9.86
N GLN A 29 10.44 -12.15 8.67
CA GLN A 29 11.34 -11.04 8.36
C GLN A 29 10.90 -9.76 9.10
N PHE A 30 9.59 -9.48 9.12
CA PHE A 30 9.05 -8.34 9.83
C PHE A 30 9.22 -8.46 11.35
N LEU A 31 9.07 -9.66 11.92
CA LEU A 31 9.34 -9.91 13.34
C LEU A 31 10.83 -9.71 13.66
N ALA A 32 11.73 -10.17 12.80
CA ALA A 32 13.16 -9.92 12.94
C ALA A 32 13.50 -8.43 12.85
N PHE A 33 12.90 -7.74 11.88
CA PHE A 33 13.00 -6.30 11.74
C PHE A 33 12.51 -5.55 12.98
N SER A 34 11.34 -5.90 13.51
CA SER A 34 10.77 -5.24 14.69
C SER A 34 11.63 -5.38 15.94
N LYS A 35 12.22 -6.56 16.16
CA LYS A 35 13.12 -6.81 17.29
C LYS A 35 14.44 -6.03 17.20
N THR A 36 14.88 -5.73 15.98
CA THR A 36 16.18 -5.10 15.73
C THR A 36 16.08 -3.59 15.64
N TYR A 37 15.02 -3.06 15.02
CA TYR A 37 14.94 -1.64 14.63
C TYR A 37 13.84 -0.84 15.31
N PHE A 38 12.79 -1.47 15.87
CA PHE A 38 11.72 -0.71 16.53
C PHE A 38 12.26 0.04 17.75
N PHE A 39 11.87 1.32 17.85
CA PHE A 39 12.28 2.24 18.93
C PHE A 39 13.79 2.46 19.08
N LYS A 40 14.58 2.02 18.12
CA LYS A 40 16.01 2.34 18.12
C LYS A 40 16.26 3.69 17.51
N ILE A 41 17.11 4.46 18.18
CA ILE A 41 17.69 5.69 17.67
C ILE A 41 19.17 5.38 17.47
N SER A 42 19.65 5.41 16.21
CA SER A 42 21.05 5.19 15.91
C SER A 42 21.91 6.40 16.29
N GLU A 43 23.22 6.20 16.33
CA GLU A 43 24.19 7.29 16.52
C GLU A 43 24.28 8.24 15.32
N GLY A 44 23.58 7.96 14.23
CA GLY A 44 23.51 8.76 13.01
C GLY A 44 22.09 9.14 12.61
N LEU A 45 21.99 9.98 11.56
CA LEU A 45 20.71 10.41 10.99
C LEU A 45 19.99 9.33 10.19
N PHE A 46 20.74 8.32 9.73
CA PHE A 46 20.23 7.25 8.88
C PHE A 46 20.57 5.90 9.48
N GLU A 47 19.57 5.07 9.63
CA GLU A 47 19.73 3.69 10.03
C GLU A 47 19.19 2.76 8.95
N PHE A 48 20.04 1.86 8.49
CA PHE A 48 19.68 0.85 7.50
C PHE A 48 19.70 -0.53 8.16
N PRO A 49 18.81 -1.45 7.76
CA PRO A 49 18.80 -2.80 8.29
C PRO A 49 20.05 -3.56 7.82
N LEU A 50 21.10 -3.47 8.62
CA LEU A 50 22.38 -4.14 8.39
C LEU A 50 22.44 -5.45 9.18
N LEU A 51 22.98 -6.50 8.58
CA LEU A 51 23.36 -7.74 9.23
C LEU A 51 24.84 -8.00 8.92
N ASN A 52 25.68 -8.05 9.97
CA ASN A 52 27.14 -8.22 9.84
C ASN A 52 27.79 -7.22 8.84
N GLY A 53 27.35 -5.96 8.87
CA GLY A 53 27.84 -4.91 7.98
C GLY A 53 27.31 -4.95 6.54
N VAL A 54 26.44 -5.91 6.21
CA VAL A 54 25.79 -6.04 4.90
C VAL A 54 24.31 -5.69 5.03
N MET A 55 23.78 -4.98 4.02
CA MET A 55 22.35 -4.61 4.01
C MET A 55 21.47 -5.86 3.96
N ASN A 56 20.55 -5.97 4.92
CA ASN A 56 19.53 -7.02 4.92
C ASN A 56 18.31 -6.58 4.10
N TYR A 57 18.37 -6.89 2.80
CA TYR A 57 17.29 -6.51 1.87
C TYR A 57 15.95 -7.17 2.18
N GLU A 58 15.92 -8.37 2.76
CA GLU A 58 14.67 -9.04 3.13
C GLU A 58 13.94 -8.29 4.26
N ASN A 59 14.67 -7.90 5.31
CA ASN A 59 14.10 -7.11 6.39
C ASN A 59 13.65 -5.74 5.89
N PHE A 60 14.41 -5.11 5.00
CA PHE A 60 14.06 -3.83 4.40
C PHE A 60 12.81 -3.94 3.50
N ALA A 61 12.73 -4.98 2.68
CA ALA A 61 11.56 -5.25 1.86
C ALA A 61 10.31 -5.52 2.70
N SER A 62 10.44 -6.29 3.81
CA SER A 62 9.34 -6.57 4.72
C SER A 62 8.78 -5.31 5.38
N PHE A 63 9.64 -4.39 5.79
CA PHE A 63 9.23 -3.09 6.32
C PHE A 63 8.42 -2.31 5.29
N TRP A 64 8.93 -2.13 4.08
CA TRP A 64 8.23 -1.38 3.04
C TRP A 64 6.92 -2.02 2.63
N PHE A 65 6.88 -3.36 2.57
CA PHE A 65 5.65 -4.07 2.28
C PHE A 65 4.57 -3.78 3.34
N VAL A 66 4.88 -3.94 4.61
CA VAL A 66 3.93 -3.67 5.71
C VAL A 66 3.54 -2.20 5.76
N TYR A 67 4.52 -1.29 5.66
CA TYR A 67 4.30 0.14 5.74
C TYR A 67 3.44 0.67 4.58
N PHE A 68 3.61 0.12 3.39
CA PHE A 68 2.76 0.47 2.24
C PHE A 68 1.29 0.13 2.50
N GLY A 69 0.99 -1.00 3.11
CA GLY A 69 -0.37 -1.33 3.54
C GLY A 69 -0.97 -0.29 4.50
N ILE A 70 -0.16 0.17 5.47
CA ILE A 70 -0.57 1.21 6.41
C ILE A 70 -0.82 2.54 5.68
N LEU A 71 0.00 2.91 4.69
CA LEU A 71 -0.16 4.16 3.92
C LEU A 71 -1.41 4.19 3.03
N ILE A 72 -1.88 3.07 2.55
CA ILE A 72 -3.11 3.01 1.75
C ILE A 72 -4.35 3.36 2.60
N ILE A 73 -4.36 3.04 3.90
CA ILE A 73 -5.51 3.27 4.77
C ILE A 73 -5.91 4.75 4.84
N PRO A 74 -5.03 5.71 5.20
CA PRO A 74 -5.39 7.12 5.22
C PRO A 74 -5.80 7.67 3.86
N ILE A 75 -5.23 7.16 2.76
CA ILE A 75 -5.67 7.51 1.41
C ILE A 75 -7.11 7.03 1.19
N GLY A 76 -7.43 5.81 1.59
CA GLY A 76 -8.78 5.27 1.51
C GLY A 76 -9.78 6.07 2.37
N ILE A 77 -9.39 6.48 3.58
CA ILE A 77 -10.22 7.33 4.46
C ILE A 77 -10.51 8.67 3.79
N LEU A 78 -9.50 9.29 3.17
CA LEU A 78 -9.69 10.55 2.45
C LEU A 78 -10.66 10.39 1.26
N VAL A 79 -10.51 9.32 0.47
CA VAL A 79 -11.41 9.04 -0.64
C VAL A 79 -12.84 8.77 -0.15
N ASP A 80 -13.02 7.97 0.90
CA ASP A 80 -14.33 7.70 1.51
C ASP A 80 -15.00 8.98 2.03
N TYR A 81 -14.23 9.89 2.62
CA TYR A 81 -14.72 11.20 3.05
C TYR A 81 -15.21 12.06 1.86
N ILE A 82 -14.43 12.11 0.78
CA ILE A 82 -14.82 12.83 -0.45
C ILE A 82 -16.14 12.26 -0.99
N GLU A 83 -16.27 10.94 -1.06
CA GLU A 83 -17.46 10.25 -1.54
C GLU A 83 -18.70 10.51 -0.66
N LYS A 84 -18.53 10.51 0.66
CA LYS A 84 -19.61 10.79 1.62
C LYS A 84 -20.10 12.23 1.60
N THR A 85 -19.26 13.17 1.20
CA THR A 85 -19.63 14.59 1.05
C THR A 85 -20.24 14.90 -0.32
N ASN A 86 -20.64 13.89 -1.09
CA ASN A 86 -21.18 14.01 -2.44
C ASN A 86 -20.26 14.77 -3.42
N LYS A 87 -18.96 14.76 -3.14
CA LYS A 87 -17.93 15.30 -4.04
C LYS A 87 -17.35 14.18 -4.89
N THR A 88 -16.94 14.53 -6.09
CA THR A 88 -16.26 13.57 -6.97
C THR A 88 -14.78 13.54 -6.69
N VAL A 89 -14.20 12.34 -6.66
CA VAL A 89 -12.75 12.17 -6.55
C VAL A 89 -12.07 12.88 -7.74
N PRO A 90 -11.03 13.69 -7.50
CA PRO A 90 -10.39 14.47 -8.56
C PRO A 90 -9.85 13.58 -9.68
N LYS A 91 -10.10 13.97 -10.94
CA LYS A 91 -9.64 13.21 -12.13
C LYS A 91 -8.12 12.99 -12.11
N LYS A 92 -7.35 14.00 -11.67
CA LYS A 92 -5.88 13.89 -11.54
C LYS A 92 -5.48 12.75 -10.60
N PHE A 93 -6.17 12.60 -9.46
CA PHE A 93 -5.91 11.49 -8.53
C PHE A 93 -6.16 10.12 -9.20
N ILE A 94 -7.30 9.98 -9.87
CA ILE A 94 -7.68 8.71 -10.52
C ILE A 94 -6.68 8.33 -11.61
N ILE A 95 -6.27 9.28 -12.45
CA ILE A 95 -5.28 9.03 -13.50
C ILE A 95 -3.92 8.66 -12.90
N THR A 96 -3.47 9.39 -11.90
CA THR A 96 -2.19 9.10 -11.22
C THR A 96 -2.23 7.73 -10.54
N TYR A 97 -3.33 7.41 -9.87
CA TYR A 97 -3.52 6.11 -9.24
C TYR A 97 -3.47 4.98 -10.26
N LEU A 98 -4.20 5.10 -11.38
CA LEU A 98 -4.15 4.13 -12.47
C LEU A 98 -2.74 3.97 -13.05
N ALA A 99 -2.04 5.07 -13.27
CA ALA A 99 -0.67 5.05 -13.81
C ALA A 99 0.29 4.32 -12.84
N VAL A 100 0.23 4.61 -11.55
CA VAL A 100 1.05 3.94 -10.52
C VAL A 100 0.76 2.44 -10.46
N VAL A 101 -0.52 2.07 -10.52
CA VAL A 101 -0.93 0.65 -10.53
C VAL A 101 -0.41 -0.05 -11.80
N LEU A 102 -0.50 0.58 -12.97
CA LEU A 102 0.03 0.01 -14.22
C LEU A 102 1.55 -0.19 -14.18
N ILE A 103 2.29 0.75 -13.59
CA ILE A 103 3.73 0.59 -13.36
C ILE A 103 3.99 -0.62 -12.46
N GLY A 104 3.23 -0.77 -11.37
CA GLY A 104 3.37 -1.92 -10.47
C GLY A 104 3.06 -3.25 -11.16
N VAL A 105 2.02 -3.29 -11.99
CA VAL A 105 1.68 -4.48 -12.81
C VAL A 105 2.80 -4.80 -13.81
N TYR A 106 3.38 -3.80 -14.45
CA TYR A 106 4.52 -3.99 -15.35
C TYR A 106 5.74 -4.57 -14.61
N MET A 107 6.03 -4.09 -13.41
CA MET A 107 7.16 -4.56 -12.61
C MET A 107 6.94 -5.97 -12.06
N ILE A 108 5.74 -6.30 -11.58
CA ILE A 108 5.40 -7.61 -11.01
C ILE A 108 4.00 -8.04 -11.47
N PRO A 109 3.88 -8.67 -12.65
CA PRO A 109 2.58 -9.00 -13.27
C PRO A 109 1.68 -9.93 -12.44
N PHE A 110 2.26 -10.82 -11.65
CA PHE A 110 1.52 -11.75 -10.77
C PHE A 110 1.56 -11.30 -9.32
N SER A 111 0.99 -10.11 -9.05
CA SER A 111 0.96 -9.53 -7.70
C SER A 111 -0.46 -9.09 -7.31
N GLY A 112 -0.64 -8.73 -6.04
CA GLY A 112 -1.88 -8.10 -5.57
C GLY A 112 -2.23 -6.81 -6.33
N MET A 113 -1.27 -6.13 -6.92
CA MET A 113 -1.51 -4.99 -7.81
C MET A 113 -2.38 -5.38 -9.01
N THR A 114 -2.06 -6.49 -9.66
CA THR A 114 -2.79 -6.97 -10.83
C THR A 114 -4.20 -7.45 -10.49
N PHE A 115 -4.35 -8.17 -9.38
CA PHE A 115 -5.62 -8.83 -9.07
C PHE A 115 -6.59 -7.96 -8.25
N LEU A 116 -6.10 -7.01 -7.48
CA LEU A 116 -6.91 -6.16 -6.60
C LEU A 116 -6.91 -4.69 -7.03
N MET A 117 -5.72 -4.10 -7.20
CA MET A 117 -5.62 -2.66 -7.42
C MET A 117 -5.93 -2.27 -8.87
N LEU A 118 -5.56 -3.07 -9.86
CA LEU A 118 -5.84 -2.74 -11.26
C LEU A 118 -7.35 -2.76 -11.58
N PRO A 119 -8.13 -3.78 -11.21
CA PRO A 119 -9.59 -3.76 -11.39
C PRO A 119 -10.23 -2.57 -10.67
N HIS A 120 -9.77 -2.25 -9.46
CA HIS A 120 -10.27 -1.10 -8.71
C HIS A 120 -9.93 0.24 -9.40
N ALA A 121 -8.70 0.42 -9.88
CA ALA A 121 -8.29 1.63 -10.59
C ALA A 121 -9.08 1.85 -11.88
N ILE A 122 -9.31 0.78 -12.64
CA ILE A 122 -10.16 0.78 -13.85
C ILE A 122 -11.61 1.13 -13.47
N TYR A 123 -12.15 0.52 -12.43
CA TYR A 123 -13.50 0.83 -11.95
C TYR A 123 -13.66 2.30 -11.58
N MET A 124 -12.73 2.88 -10.83
CA MET A 124 -12.74 4.31 -10.50
C MET A 124 -12.70 5.19 -11.76
N PHE A 125 -11.89 4.81 -12.74
CA PHE A 125 -11.75 5.57 -13.99
C PHE A 125 -13.04 5.55 -14.82
N ILE A 126 -13.66 4.39 -14.97
CA ILE A 126 -14.94 4.23 -15.70
C ILE A 126 -16.05 4.98 -14.97
N GLN A 127 -16.16 4.79 -13.66
CA GLN A 127 -17.19 5.42 -12.84
C GLN A 127 -17.15 6.95 -12.93
N ARG A 128 -15.95 7.53 -12.95
CA ARG A 128 -15.75 8.98 -13.05
C ARG A 128 -16.18 9.54 -14.42
N ASN A 129 -16.03 8.76 -15.49
CA ASN A 129 -16.39 9.20 -16.83
C ASN A 129 -17.91 9.10 -17.09
N ASN A 130 -18.64 8.38 -16.24
CA ASN A 130 -20.10 8.22 -16.35
C ASN A 130 -20.89 9.23 -15.49
N HIS A 131 -20.18 10.14 -14.80
CA HIS A 131 -20.72 11.25 -14.01
C HIS A 131 -20.17 12.59 -14.47
#